data_b125754ed119ba992d4d2a8ec38d3483
#
_entry.id   b125754ed119ba992d4d2a8ec38d3483
#
_cell.length_a   1.000
_cell.length_b   1.000
_cell.length_c   1.000
_cell.angle_alpha   90.00
_cell.angle_beta   90.00
_cell.angle_gamma   90.00
#
_symmetry.space_group_name_H-M   'P 1'
#
loop_
_entity.id
_entity.type
_entity.pdbx_description
1 polymer ?
#
loop_
_entity_poly.entity_id
_entity_poly.type
_entity_poly.pdbx_seq_one_letter_code
_entity_poly.pdbx_strand_id
1 'polypeptide(L)'
;YFPKAVSYNRFVELESRVFFQLMFFLNLGAFGRCTGITFVDSTMIPVCHNLRRYANKVFKGIATDGKGTMGWCHGFKLHLACNDRGEIIAFVLTGANVSDKDPNVFKVLAKRLYGKLFADKGYISQKLFDFLFEDGIQLVTGLRVNMKNKLMPFYDRMMLRKRYIIETINDMLKNTAQIVHSRHRSVSNFIMNLISALGAYCFFDNKPKALQGY
;
A
#
# COMPACT_ATOMS: atom_id res chain seq x y z
N TYR A 1 17.48 25.80 -3.69
CA TYR A 1 16.09 25.36 -3.64
C TYR A 1 15.35 25.92 -2.42
N PHE A 2 15.90 25.81 -1.19
CA PHE A 2 15.32 26.41 0.04
C PHE A 2 16.44 27.19 0.77
N PRO A 3 16.75 28.42 0.32
CA PRO A 3 17.92 29.17 0.80
C PRO A 3 17.87 29.54 2.29
N LYS A 4 16.67 29.48 2.89
CA LYS A 4 16.43 29.74 4.32
C LYS A 4 15.84 28.52 5.02
N ALA A 5 16.30 27.31 4.68
CA ALA A 5 15.85 26.09 5.35
C ALA A 5 16.19 26.14 6.85
N VAL A 6 15.27 25.67 7.68
CA VAL A 6 15.50 25.50 9.11
C VAL A 6 16.52 24.38 9.37
N SER A 7 17.13 24.36 10.57
CA SER A 7 18.00 23.26 10.95
C SER A 7 17.25 21.91 10.92
N TYR A 8 17.99 20.80 10.73
CA TYR A 8 17.43 19.46 10.71
C TYR A 8 16.58 19.15 11.94
N ASN A 9 17.06 19.50 13.13
CA ASN A 9 16.29 19.26 14.36
C ASN A 9 14.97 20.05 14.37
N ARG A 10 15.00 21.31 13.95
CA ARG A 10 13.81 22.13 13.86
C ARG A 10 12.84 21.63 12.78
N PHE A 11 13.36 21.11 11.67
CA PHE A 11 12.54 20.47 10.62
C PHE A 11 11.77 19.27 11.20
N VAL A 12 12.46 18.35 11.88
CA VAL A 12 11.85 17.16 12.50
C VAL A 12 10.80 17.53 13.56
N GLU A 13 11.03 18.59 14.33
CA GLU A 13 10.02 19.10 15.29
C GLU A 13 8.77 19.65 14.60
N LEU A 14 8.94 20.33 13.47
CA LEU A 14 7.84 20.92 12.72
C LEU A 14 7.07 19.88 11.89
N GLU A 15 7.71 18.82 11.50
CA GLU A 15 7.16 17.78 10.63
C GLU A 15 5.83 17.22 11.17
N SER A 16 5.77 16.90 12.45
CA SER A 16 4.56 16.37 13.08
C SER A 16 3.36 17.34 13.07
N ARG A 17 3.61 18.65 12.98
CA ARG A 17 2.57 19.69 12.99
C ARG A 17 1.82 19.79 11.66
N VAL A 18 2.44 19.33 10.57
CA VAL A 18 1.85 19.38 9.21
C VAL A 18 1.15 18.09 8.81
N PHE A 19 0.98 17.14 9.73
CA PHE A 19 0.38 15.83 9.47
C PHE A 19 -1.00 15.95 8.80
N PHE A 20 -1.91 16.70 9.39
CA PHE A 20 -3.27 16.82 8.86
C PHE A 20 -3.30 17.55 7.53
N GLN A 21 -2.49 18.59 7.36
CA GLN A 21 -2.38 19.33 6.10
C GLN A 21 -1.85 18.42 4.98
N LEU A 22 -0.83 17.60 5.26
CA LEU A 22 -0.28 16.66 4.31
C LEU A 22 -1.30 15.57 3.97
N MET A 23 -2.00 14.99 4.95
CA MET A 23 -3.06 14.02 4.72
C MET A 23 -4.20 14.59 3.89
N PHE A 24 -4.61 15.82 4.17
CA PHE A 24 -5.63 16.53 3.41
C PHE A 24 -5.19 16.73 1.95
N PHE A 25 -3.97 17.23 1.76
CA PHE A 25 -3.37 17.40 0.42
C PHE A 25 -3.31 16.08 -0.36
N LEU A 26 -2.84 15.00 0.25
CA LEU A 26 -2.77 13.69 -0.40
C LEU A 26 -4.15 13.20 -0.84
N ASN A 27 -5.15 13.34 0.03
CA ASN A 27 -6.49 12.84 -0.23
C ASN A 27 -7.26 13.65 -1.27
N LEU A 28 -7.05 14.95 -1.36
CA LEU A 28 -7.78 15.85 -2.26
C LEU A 28 -7.05 16.14 -3.57
N GLY A 29 -5.73 16.18 -3.56
CA GLY A 29 -4.98 16.67 -4.70
C GLY A 29 -3.93 15.73 -5.28
N ALA A 30 -3.32 14.86 -4.46
CA ALA A 30 -2.16 14.07 -4.91
C ALA A 30 -2.51 12.63 -5.28
N PHE A 31 -3.45 12.01 -4.58
CA PHE A 31 -3.87 10.64 -4.92
C PHE A 31 -4.70 10.63 -6.21
N GLY A 32 -4.47 9.60 -7.02
CA GLY A 32 -5.23 9.35 -8.23
C GLY A 32 -6.70 8.99 -7.96
N ARG A 33 -7.48 8.98 -9.02
CA ARG A 33 -8.87 8.53 -8.99
C ARG A 33 -8.99 7.12 -9.54
N CYS A 34 -10.00 6.38 -9.07
CA CYS A 34 -10.34 5.10 -9.66
C CYS A 34 -10.76 5.29 -11.12
N THR A 35 -10.26 4.41 -11.99
CA THR A 35 -10.58 4.40 -13.43
C THR A 35 -11.51 3.24 -13.82
N GLY A 36 -12.00 2.48 -12.83
CA GLY A 36 -12.69 1.21 -13.03
C GLY A 36 -11.75 0.01 -13.10
N ILE A 37 -10.44 0.25 -13.08
CA ILE A 37 -9.37 -0.76 -13.03
C ILE A 37 -8.49 -0.44 -11.84
N THR A 38 -8.44 -1.36 -10.90
CA THR A 38 -7.63 -1.20 -9.68
C THR A 38 -6.78 -2.43 -9.45
N PHE A 39 -5.53 -2.22 -9.05
CA PHE A 39 -4.63 -3.26 -8.56
C PHE A 39 -4.45 -3.08 -7.06
N VAL A 40 -4.49 -4.19 -6.32
CA VAL A 40 -4.24 -4.19 -4.87
C VAL A 40 -3.12 -5.15 -4.52
N ASP A 41 -2.26 -4.72 -3.61
CA ASP A 41 -1.23 -5.55 -3.01
C ASP A 41 -0.89 -5.06 -1.61
N SER A 42 -0.16 -5.87 -0.86
CA SER A 42 0.34 -5.50 0.47
C SER A 42 1.85 -5.69 0.57
N THR A 43 2.48 -4.81 1.33
CA THR A 43 3.91 -4.91 1.58
C THR A 43 4.23 -4.72 3.05
N MET A 44 5.23 -5.49 3.55
CA MET A 44 5.69 -5.39 4.92
C MET A 44 6.61 -4.19 5.11
N ILE A 45 6.43 -3.48 6.22
CA ILE A 45 7.28 -2.37 6.66
C ILE A 45 7.86 -2.74 8.03
N PRO A 46 9.09 -3.30 8.07
CA PRO A 46 9.76 -3.62 9.31
C PRO A 46 10.15 -2.33 10.06
N VAL A 47 9.96 -2.31 11.39
CA VAL A 47 10.37 -1.20 12.24
C VAL A 47 11.71 -1.43 12.93
N CYS A 48 12.19 -2.66 12.93
CA CYS A 48 13.52 -3.03 13.40
C CYS A 48 13.92 -4.41 12.86
N HIS A 49 15.19 -4.75 13.01
CA HIS A 49 15.64 -6.11 12.76
C HIS A 49 15.00 -7.10 13.75
N ASN A 50 14.62 -8.29 13.30
CA ASN A 50 13.87 -9.28 14.10
C ASN A 50 14.52 -9.63 15.44
N LEU A 51 15.85 -9.70 15.51
CA LEU A 51 16.59 -9.95 16.76
C LEU A 51 16.40 -8.83 17.80
N ARG A 52 16.02 -7.63 17.38
CA ARG A 52 15.82 -6.47 18.25
C ARG A 52 14.37 -6.22 18.62
N ARG A 53 13.43 -7.06 18.20
CA ARG A 53 11.99 -6.83 18.40
C ARG A 53 11.61 -6.64 19.87
N TYR A 54 12.19 -7.42 20.77
CA TYR A 54 11.91 -7.32 22.21
C TYR A 54 12.56 -6.09 22.88
N ALA A 55 13.67 -5.60 22.32
CA ALA A 55 14.33 -4.39 22.79
C ALA A 55 13.74 -3.10 22.21
N ASN A 56 12.84 -3.21 21.22
CA ASN A 56 12.21 -2.05 20.60
C ASN A 56 11.11 -1.48 21.51
N LYS A 57 11.42 -0.36 22.18
CA LYS A 57 10.49 0.32 23.08
C LYS A 57 9.52 1.25 22.34
N VAL A 58 9.92 1.80 21.19
CA VAL A 58 9.15 2.81 20.44
C VAL A 58 7.84 2.24 19.91
N PHE A 59 7.85 1.01 19.41
CA PHE A 59 6.68 0.37 18.80
C PHE A 59 6.09 -0.74 19.65
N LYS A 60 6.47 -0.80 20.94
CA LYS A 60 5.94 -1.80 21.89
C LYS A 60 4.41 -1.69 22.00
N GLY A 61 3.72 -2.79 21.77
CA GLY A 61 2.24 -2.85 21.80
C GLY A 61 1.54 -2.28 20.56
N ILE A 62 2.29 -1.76 19.58
CA ILE A 62 1.73 -1.20 18.35
C ILE A 62 2.15 -2.03 17.13
N ALA A 63 3.45 -2.31 16.99
CA ALA A 63 3.94 -3.21 15.96
C ALA A 63 3.68 -4.68 16.31
N THR A 64 3.43 -5.49 15.30
CA THR A 64 3.15 -6.93 15.45
C THR A 64 4.10 -7.77 14.61
N ASP A 65 4.22 -9.05 14.97
CA ASP A 65 4.98 -10.02 14.20
C ASP A 65 4.11 -10.59 13.07
N GLY A 66 4.55 -10.49 11.84
CA GLY A 66 3.91 -11.07 10.68
C GLY A 66 4.88 -11.88 9.84
N LYS A 67 4.36 -12.86 9.09
CA LYS A 67 5.15 -13.67 8.16
C LYS A 67 4.80 -13.28 6.72
N GLY A 68 5.77 -12.78 5.98
CA GLY A 68 5.68 -12.51 4.55
C GLY A 68 6.49 -13.51 3.72
N THR A 69 6.55 -13.30 2.42
CA THR A 69 7.38 -14.09 1.48
C THR A 69 8.87 -14.04 1.82
N MET A 70 9.34 -12.92 2.36
CA MET A 70 10.73 -12.69 2.78
C MET A 70 11.02 -13.16 4.23
N GLY A 71 10.08 -13.89 4.87
CA GLY A 71 10.22 -14.38 6.23
C GLY A 71 9.45 -13.56 7.27
N TRP A 72 9.88 -13.66 8.54
CA TRP A 72 9.26 -12.95 9.64
C TRP A 72 9.64 -11.46 9.65
N CYS A 73 8.69 -10.63 10.01
CA CYS A 73 8.85 -9.18 10.12
C CYS A 73 8.14 -8.69 11.39
N HIS A 74 8.84 -7.89 12.20
CA HIS A 74 8.23 -7.12 13.28
C HIS A 74 7.96 -5.70 12.80
N GLY A 75 6.69 -5.33 12.67
CA GLY A 75 6.33 -4.04 12.11
C GLY A 75 4.88 -3.91 11.69
N PHE A 76 4.69 -3.32 10.53
CA PHE A 76 3.41 -3.01 9.94
C PHE A 76 3.28 -3.62 8.54
N LYS A 77 2.04 -3.63 8.05
CA LYS A 77 1.72 -3.98 6.67
C LYS A 77 0.99 -2.81 6.02
N LEU A 78 1.52 -2.36 4.89
CA LEU A 78 0.90 -1.36 4.05
C LEU A 78 0.10 -2.08 2.96
N HIS A 79 -1.21 -1.90 2.98
CA HIS A 79 -2.11 -2.32 1.92
C HIS A 79 -2.29 -1.14 0.98
N LEU A 80 -2.06 -1.33 -0.30
CA LEU A 80 -2.03 -0.28 -1.30
C LEU A 80 -2.98 -0.62 -2.45
N ALA A 81 -3.74 0.37 -2.92
CA ALA A 81 -4.53 0.29 -4.13
C ALA A 81 -4.07 1.35 -5.14
N CYS A 82 -3.84 0.95 -6.38
CA CYS A 82 -3.48 1.86 -7.47
C CYS A 82 -4.34 1.61 -8.71
N ASN A 83 -4.46 2.63 -9.58
CA ASN A 83 -5.12 2.51 -10.86
C ASN A 83 -4.17 1.99 -11.96
N ASP A 84 -4.70 1.85 -13.17
CA ASP A 84 -3.98 1.40 -14.37
C ASP A 84 -2.91 2.39 -14.86
N ARG A 85 -2.94 3.63 -14.35
CA ARG A 85 -1.94 4.68 -14.63
C ARG A 85 -0.80 4.69 -13.60
N GLY A 86 -0.80 3.76 -12.64
CA GLY A 86 0.19 3.71 -11.56
C GLY A 86 0.00 4.77 -10.48
N GLU A 87 -1.16 5.42 -10.41
CA GLU A 87 -1.45 6.39 -9.36
C GLU A 87 -2.02 5.69 -8.13
N ILE A 88 -1.51 6.02 -6.94
CA ILE A 88 -2.07 5.52 -5.67
C ILE A 88 -3.47 6.12 -5.49
N ILE A 89 -4.48 5.27 -5.25
CA ILE A 89 -5.86 5.67 -4.99
C ILE A 89 -6.13 5.73 -3.48
N ALA A 90 -5.69 4.70 -2.77
CA ALA A 90 -5.92 4.54 -1.35
C ALA A 90 -4.86 3.65 -0.71
N PHE A 91 -4.69 3.81 0.60
CA PHE A 91 -3.85 2.92 1.40
C PHE A 91 -4.45 2.67 2.78
N VAL A 92 -4.04 1.56 3.39
CA VAL A 92 -4.34 1.22 4.79
C VAL A 92 -3.09 0.67 5.44
N LEU A 93 -2.76 1.16 6.64
CA LEU A 93 -1.67 0.65 7.45
C LEU A 93 -2.24 -0.22 8.57
N THR A 94 -1.75 -1.44 8.70
CA THR A 94 -2.16 -2.40 9.73
C THR A 94 -0.96 -2.99 10.44
N GLY A 95 -1.18 -3.74 11.52
CA GLY A 95 -0.14 -4.60 12.06
C GLY A 95 0.30 -5.65 11.04
N ALA A 96 1.55 -6.10 11.12
CA ALA A 96 2.13 -7.05 10.17
C ALA A 96 1.42 -8.42 10.12
N ASN A 97 0.69 -8.78 11.19
CA ASN A 97 -0.06 -10.04 11.31
C ASN A 97 -1.44 -10.00 10.63
N VAL A 98 -1.92 -8.83 10.21
CA VAL A 98 -3.25 -8.72 9.58
C VAL A 98 -3.23 -9.38 8.20
N SER A 99 -4.28 -10.15 7.91
CA SER A 99 -4.42 -10.86 6.63
C SER A 99 -4.66 -9.90 5.48
N ASP A 100 -4.08 -10.20 4.29
CA ASP A 100 -4.30 -9.40 3.08
C ASP A 100 -5.76 -9.35 2.62
N LYS A 101 -6.56 -10.32 3.05
CA LYS A 101 -7.99 -10.44 2.76
C LYS A 101 -8.90 -10.05 3.92
N ASP A 102 -8.39 -9.27 4.88
CA ASP A 102 -9.19 -8.80 6.01
C ASP A 102 -10.28 -7.84 5.53
N PRO A 103 -11.56 -8.11 5.83
CA PRO A 103 -12.66 -7.25 5.40
C PRO A 103 -12.55 -5.82 5.92
N ASN A 104 -11.93 -5.60 7.09
CA ASN A 104 -11.80 -4.25 7.64
C ASN A 104 -10.84 -3.39 6.81
N VAL A 105 -9.82 -3.98 6.21
CA VAL A 105 -8.93 -3.29 5.26
C VAL A 105 -9.76 -2.84 4.04
N PHE A 106 -10.59 -3.75 3.50
CA PHE A 106 -11.38 -3.46 2.32
C PHE A 106 -12.54 -2.50 2.58
N LYS A 107 -13.11 -2.45 3.79
CA LYS A 107 -14.08 -1.40 4.18
C LYS A 107 -13.54 0.02 3.99
N VAL A 108 -12.23 0.19 4.12
CA VAL A 108 -11.57 1.50 3.91
C VAL A 108 -11.21 1.69 2.45
N LEU A 109 -10.58 0.70 1.81
CA LEU A 109 -10.14 0.79 0.42
C LEU A 109 -11.33 0.95 -0.54
N ALA A 110 -12.39 0.12 -0.38
CA ALA A 110 -13.55 0.08 -1.26
C ALA A 110 -14.28 1.42 -1.40
N LYS A 111 -14.22 2.30 -0.38
CA LYS A 111 -14.84 3.64 -0.44
C LYS A 111 -14.39 4.51 -1.63
N ARG A 112 -13.26 4.16 -2.23
CA ARG A 112 -12.67 4.92 -3.35
C ARG A 112 -12.56 4.09 -4.64
N LEU A 113 -13.09 2.87 -4.62
CA LEU A 113 -12.96 1.92 -5.72
C LEU A 113 -14.32 1.65 -6.35
N TYR A 114 -14.30 1.35 -7.64
CA TYR A 114 -15.41 0.79 -8.39
C TYR A 114 -14.88 -0.03 -9.57
N GLY A 115 -15.74 -0.87 -10.16
CA GLY A 115 -15.40 -1.69 -11.31
C GLY A 115 -14.62 -2.94 -10.95
N LYS A 116 -13.44 -3.16 -11.53
CA LYS A 116 -12.66 -4.39 -11.35
C LYS A 116 -11.45 -4.17 -10.46
N LEU A 117 -11.30 -5.07 -9.47
CA LEU A 117 -10.17 -5.11 -8.55
C LEU A 117 -9.31 -6.35 -8.85
N PHE A 118 -8.10 -6.14 -9.33
CA PHE A 118 -7.14 -7.19 -9.66
C PHE A 118 -6.19 -7.45 -8.48
N ALA A 119 -6.18 -8.69 -8.00
CA ALA A 119 -5.39 -9.08 -6.83
C ALA A 119 -4.66 -10.40 -7.04
N ASP A 120 -3.68 -10.69 -6.17
CA ASP A 120 -2.98 -11.97 -6.17
C ASP A 120 -3.87 -13.12 -5.65
N LYS A 121 -3.43 -14.34 -5.86
CA LYS A 121 -4.08 -15.58 -5.37
C LYS A 121 -4.21 -15.61 -3.84
N GLY A 122 -3.42 -14.84 -3.11
CA GLY A 122 -3.55 -14.63 -1.67
C GLY A 122 -4.89 -14.03 -1.24
N TYR A 123 -5.51 -13.24 -2.10
CA TYR A 123 -6.79 -12.56 -1.87
C TYR A 123 -8.02 -13.44 -2.13
N ILE A 124 -7.85 -14.69 -2.58
CA ILE A 124 -8.98 -15.61 -2.81
C ILE A 124 -9.69 -15.90 -1.50
N SER A 125 -10.91 -15.41 -1.38
CA SER A 125 -11.81 -15.60 -0.25
C SER A 125 -13.24 -15.33 -0.69
N GLN A 126 -14.14 -16.30 -0.47
CA GLN A 126 -15.56 -16.11 -0.81
C GLN A 126 -16.14 -14.91 -0.05
N LYS A 127 -15.83 -14.82 1.24
CA LYS A 127 -16.28 -13.72 2.11
C LYS A 127 -15.87 -12.34 1.61
N LEU A 128 -14.63 -12.22 1.09
CA LEU A 128 -14.14 -10.97 0.52
C LEU A 128 -14.83 -10.71 -0.84
N PHE A 129 -15.01 -11.74 -1.65
CA PHE A 129 -15.70 -11.61 -2.93
C PHE A 129 -17.12 -11.09 -2.74
N ASP A 130 -17.91 -11.71 -1.85
CA ASP A 130 -19.29 -11.33 -1.58
C ASP A 130 -19.36 -9.88 -1.06
N PHE A 131 -18.49 -9.52 -0.11
CA PHE A 131 -18.40 -8.17 0.43
C PHE A 131 -18.13 -7.11 -0.66
N LEU A 132 -17.15 -7.36 -1.53
CA LEU A 132 -16.80 -6.42 -2.61
C LEU A 132 -17.90 -6.37 -3.69
N PHE A 133 -18.54 -7.50 -3.95
CA PHE A 133 -19.62 -7.57 -4.93
C PHE A 133 -20.86 -6.76 -4.50
N GLU A 134 -21.19 -6.75 -3.21
CA GLU A 134 -22.25 -5.90 -2.64
C GLU A 134 -21.94 -4.40 -2.86
N ASP A 135 -20.66 -4.01 -2.82
CA ASP A 135 -20.20 -2.64 -3.10
C ASP A 135 -20.04 -2.37 -4.62
N GLY A 136 -20.44 -3.29 -5.50
CA GLY A 136 -20.32 -3.15 -6.96
C GLY A 136 -18.89 -3.32 -7.50
N ILE A 137 -18.00 -3.94 -6.72
CA ILE A 137 -16.60 -4.17 -7.09
C ILE A 137 -16.40 -5.65 -7.44
N GLN A 138 -15.98 -5.93 -8.67
CA GLN A 138 -15.66 -7.28 -9.11
C GLN A 138 -14.22 -7.64 -8.76
N LEU A 139 -14.03 -8.56 -7.80
CA LEU A 139 -12.71 -9.11 -7.49
C LEU A 139 -12.26 -10.10 -8.56
N VAL A 140 -11.12 -9.86 -9.19
CA VAL A 140 -10.50 -10.71 -10.20
C VAL A 140 -9.14 -11.21 -9.69
N THR A 141 -9.00 -12.53 -9.55
CA THR A 141 -7.76 -13.18 -9.09
C THR A 141 -7.36 -14.31 -10.02
N GLY A 142 -6.08 -14.67 -10.02
CA GLY A 142 -5.63 -15.90 -10.67
C GLY A 142 -6.17 -17.14 -9.93
N LEU A 143 -6.37 -18.23 -10.67
CA LEU A 143 -6.82 -19.51 -10.10
C LEU A 143 -5.67 -20.20 -9.36
N ARG A 144 -5.96 -20.85 -8.25
CA ARG A 144 -5.04 -21.80 -7.59
C ARG A 144 -5.06 -23.14 -8.34
N VAL A 145 -3.99 -23.91 -8.23
CA VAL A 145 -3.86 -25.23 -8.90
C VAL A 145 -5.01 -26.17 -8.57
N ASN A 146 -5.54 -26.09 -7.33
CA ASN A 146 -6.61 -26.96 -6.84
C ASN A 146 -8.04 -26.42 -7.11
N MET A 147 -8.16 -25.33 -7.85
CA MET A 147 -9.49 -24.76 -8.20
C MET A 147 -9.93 -25.26 -9.56
N LYS A 148 -11.25 -25.48 -9.72
CA LYS A 148 -11.83 -25.79 -11.01
C LYS A 148 -11.51 -24.68 -12.01
N ASN A 149 -11.14 -25.06 -13.23
CA ASN A 149 -10.91 -24.10 -14.30
C ASN A 149 -12.18 -23.31 -14.56
N LYS A 150 -12.05 -21.98 -14.52
CA LYS A 150 -13.12 -21.05 -14.88
C LYS A 150 -12.69 -20.26 -16.10
N LEU A 151 -13.56 -20.19 -17.09
CA LEU A 151 -13.33 -19.31 -18.24
C LEU A 151 -13.23 -17.87 -17.74
N MET A 152 -12.11 -17.25 -18.03
CA MET A 152 -11.83 -15.85 -17.70
C MET A 152 -11.76 -15.06 -19.01
N PRO A 153 -12.43 -13.90 -19.09
CA PRO A 153 -12.31 -13.01 -20.24
C PRO A 153 -10.84 -12.71 -20.54
N PHE A 154 -10.50 -12.64 -21.83
CA PHE A 154 -9.13 -12.35 -22.26
C PHE A 154 -8.58 -11.09 -21.64
N TYR A 155 -9.39 -10.04 -21.57
CA TYR A 155 -9.05 -8.77 -20.94
C TYR A 155 -8.64 -8.93 -19.46
N ASP A 156 -9.41 -9.68 -18.69
CA ASP A 156 -9.12 -9.90 -17.27
C ASP A 156 -7.82 -10.68 -17.06
N ARG A 157 -7.56 -11.65 -17.94
CA ARG A 157 -6.29 -12.40 -17.96
C ARG A 157 -5.11 -11.48 -18.29
N MET A 158 -5.28 -10.58 -19.23
CA MET A 158 -4.27 -9.58 -19.60
C MET A 158 -3.99 -8.65 -18.42
N MET A 159 -5.03 -8.12 -17.78
CA MET A 159 -4.89 -7.21 -16.62
C MET A 159 -4.26 -7.89 -15.40
N LEU A 160 -4.57 -9.16 -15.14
CA LEU A 160 -3.88 -9.93 -14.09
C LEU A 160 -2.37 -10.03 -14.33
N ARG A 161 -1.92 -10.13 -15.58
CA ARG A 161 -0.49 -10.11 -15.93
C ARG A 161 0.12 -8.72 -15.70
N LYS A 162 -0.66 -7.64 -15.87
CA LYS A 162 -0.22 -6.26 -15.62
C LYS A 162 -0.15 -5.90 -14.13
N ARG A 163 -0.53 -6.79 -13.22
CA ARG A 163 -0.45 -6.58 -11.77
C ARG A 163 0.97 -6.24 -11.27
N TYR A 164 2.02 -6.53 -12.04
CA TYR A 164 3.38 -6.10 -11.71
C TYR A 164 3.51 -4.59 -11.43
N ILE A 165 2.54 -3.77 -11.90
CA ILE A 165 2.49 -2.34 -11.62
C ILE A 165 2.54 -2.08 -10.13
N ILE A 166 1.67 -2.70 -9.35
CA ILE A 166 1.62 -2.45 -7.92
C ILE A 166 2.86 -3.02 -7.21
N GLU A 167 3.46 -4.07 -7.73
CA GLU A 167 4.74 -4.59 -7.25
C GLU A 167 5.86 -3.57 -7.49
N THR A 168 5.90 -2.96 -8.69
CA THR A 168 6.83 -1.89 -9.02
C THR A 168 6.62 -0.66 -8.13
N ILE A 169 5.36 -0.29 -7.85
CA ILE A 169 5.07 0.83 -6.93
C ILE A 169 5.62 0.52 -5.53
N ASN A 170 5.37 -0.69 -5.01
CA ASN A 170 5.89 -1.11 -3.72
C ASN A 170 7.43 -1.07 -3.67
N ASP A 171 8.08 -1.44 -4.78
CA ASP A 171 9.54 -1.38 -4.90
C ASP A 171 10.05 0.07 -4.95
N MET A 172 9.43 0.94 -5.73
CA MET A 172 9.74 2.38 -5.77
C MET A 172 9.55 3.05 -4.40
N LEU A 173 8.49 2.71 -3.68
CA LEU A 173 8.25 3.22 -2.32
C LEU A 173 9.37 2.77 -1.37
N LYS A 174 9.84 1.53 -1.46
CA LYS A 174 10.92 1.02 -0.60
C LYS A 174 12.28 1.56 -0.96
N ASN A 175 12.64 1.53 -2.22
CA ASN A 175 14.01 1.80 -2.68
C ASN A 175 14.24 3.27 -3.02
N THR A 176 13.25 3.96 -3.60
CA THR A 176 13.39 5.37 -3.98
C THR A 176 12.84 6.31 -2.90
N ALA A 177 11.62 6.08 -2.45
CA ALA A 177 10.99 6.91 -1.41
C ALA A 177 11.33 6.47 0.02
N GLN A 178 12.06 5.37 0.19
CA GLN A 178 12.64 4.88 1.44
C GLN A 178 11.64 4.76 2.60
N ILE A 179 10.46 4.17 2.34
CA ILE A 179 9.46 3.94 3.40
C ILE A 179 9.95 2.96 4.46
N VAL A 180 10.93 2.13 4.14
CA VAL A 180 11.53 1.19 5.08
C VAL A 180 12.71 1.84 5.75
N HIS A 181 12.48 2.41 6.93
CA HIS A 181 13.49 3.01 7.78
C HIS A 181 13.41 2.42 9.18
N SER A 182 14.48 1.82 9.67
CA SER A 182 14.48 1.08 10.95
C SER A 182 14.91 1.91 12.16
N ARG A 183 15.14 3.22 12.01
CA ARG A 183 15.71 4.08 13.07
C ARG A 183 14.75 5.14 13.60
N HIS A 184 13.45 4.95 13.42
CA HIS A 184 12.47 5.89 13.97
C HIS A 184 12.51 5.92 15.50
N ARG A 185 12.60 7.11 16.07
CA ARG A 185 12.63 7.36 17.51
C ARG A 185 11.23 7.64 18.10
N SER A 186 10.22 7.79 17.24
CA SER A 186 8.83 8.00 17.63
C SER A 186 7.88 7.40 16.59
N VAL A 187 6.68 7.08 17.02
CA VAL A 187 5.60 6.60 16.14
C VAL A 187 5.18 7.70 15.18
N SER A 188 5.11 8.96 15.64
CA SER A 188 4.76 10.10 14.78
C SER A 188 5.73 10.28 13.62
N ASN A 189 7.05 10.19 13.85
CA ASN A 189 8.04 10.31 12.80
C ASN A 189 7.95 9.13 11.80
N PHE A 190 7.61 7.93 12.27
CA PHE A 190 7.35 6.80 11.39
C PHE A 190 6.16 7.06 10.45
N ILE A 191 5.05 7.54 11.01
CA ILE A 191 3.85 7.85 10.23
C ILE A 191 4.12 8.99 9.25
N MET A 192 4.85 10.04 9.69
CA MET A 192 5.22 11.14 8.80
C MET A 192 6.12 10.68 7.66
N ASN A 193 7.12 9.83 7.93
CA ASN A 193 7.96 9.25 6.88
C ASN A 193 7.12 8.45 5.86
N LEU A 194 6.19 7.62 6.34
CA LEU A 194 5.30 6.87 5.46
C LEU A 194 4.47 7.79 4.56
N ILE A 195 3.82 8.80 5.15
CA ILE A 195 2.95 9.72 4.42
C ILE A 195 3.74 10.57 3.44
N SER A 196 4.93 11.03 3.86
CA SER A 196 5.85 11.79 2.99
C SER A 196 6.35 10.95 1.81
N ALA A 197 6.64 9.67 2.03
CA ALA A 197 7.04 8.76 0.97
C ALA A 197 5.91 8.50 -0.04
N LEU A 198 4.66 8.31 0.45
CA LEU A 198 3.48 8.21 -0.42
C LEU A 198 3.27 9.51 -1.21
N GLY A 199 3.47 10.66 -0.56
CA GLY A 199 3.43 11.97 -1.21
C GLY A 199 4.50 12.13 -2.28
N ALA A 200 5.74 11.80 -1.96
CA ALA A 200 6.84 11.87 -2.91
C ALA A 200 6.59 11.00 -4.15
N TYR A 201 6.06 9.78 -3.96
CA TYR A 201 5.67 8.92 -5.07
C TYR A 201 4.64 9.58 -6.00
N CYS A 202 3.69 10.35 -5.48
CA CYS A 202 2.69 11.03 -6.29
C CYS A 202 3.31 12.02 -7.30
N PHE A 203 4.52 12.51 -7.05
CA PHE A 203 5.26 13.43 -7.92
C PHE A 203 6.31 12.75 -8.81
N PHE A 204 6.44 11.42 -8.77
CA PHE A 204 7.36 10.73 -9.66
C PHE A 204 6.86 10.80 -11.11
N ASP A 205 7.75 11.21 -12.04
CA ASP A 205 7.43 11.30 -13.47
C ASP A 205 7.27 9.91 -14.12
N ASN A 206 8.07 8.94 -13.67
CA ASN A 206 8.15 7.60 -14.24
C ASN A 206 7.24 6.59 -13.51
N LYS A 207 5.94 6.89 -13.39
CA LYS A 207 4.99 5.92 -12.83
C LYS A 207 4.77 4.74 -13.77
N PRO A 208 4.72 3.49 -13.26
CA PRO A 208 4.42 2.33 -14.09
C PRO A 208 2.97 2.40 -14.59
N LYS A 209 2.72 2.05 -15.87
CA LYS A 209 1.40 2.07 -16.50
C LYS A 209 1.01 0.67 -16.98
N ALA A 210 -0.27 0.27 -16.80
CA ALA A 210 -0.78 -1.01 -17.29
C ALA A 210 -0.87 -1.04 -18.82
N LEU A 211 -1.33 0.03 -19.39
CA LEU A 211 -1.46 0.23 -20.82
C LEU A 211 -0.46 1.33 -21.19
N GLN A 212 0.75 0.95 -21.58
CA GLN A 212 1.60 1.84 -22.36
C GLN A 212 1.01 1.84 -23.76
N GLY A 213 0.71 3.04 -24.28
CA GLY A 213 0.07 3.18 -25.57
C GLY A 213 0.80 2.41 -26.67
N TYR A 214 0.05 1.67 -27.41
CA TYR A 214 0.42 1.19 -28.72
C TYR A 214 0.33 2.37 -29.69
#